data_1eae40ad6ff0185997cae2391427baec
#
_entry.id   1eae40ad6ff0185997cae2391427baec
#
_cell.length_a   1.000
_cell.length_b   1.000
_cell.length_c   1.000
_cell.angle_alpha   90.00
_cell.angle_beta   90.00
_cell.angle_gamma   90.00
#
_symmetry.space_group_name_H-M   'P 1'
#
loop_
_entity.id
_entity.type
_entity.pdbx_description
1 polymer ?
#
loop_
_entity_poly.entity_id
_entity_poly.type
_entity_poly.pdbx_seq_one_letter_code
_entity_poly.pdbx_strand_id
1 'polypeptide(L)'
;MMKKLLLLSALLIFACSSDDSDNSNSISFEGRWNLNSISENGVEIHDSCDLETYMVLSESNSGTYHQYYSDDPDTEPCGLDATYQLTWSQVNGSNYNISFDFGGSFPAVLTNVLTIDFGGGEELIFIKP
;
A
#
# COMPACT_ATOMS: atom_id res chain seq x y z
N MET A 1 -55.17 11.66 -24.08
CA MET A 1 -54.66 11.48 -23.93
C MET A 1 -53.60 11.15 -23.42
N MET A 2 -53.11 11.09 -23.21
CA MET A 2 -52.34 10.80 -22.81
C MET A 2 -51.37 10.40 -22.39
N LYS A 3 -50.93 10.30 -22.16
CA LYS A 3 -50.24 9.99 -21.79
C LYS A 3 -49.22 9.65 -21.40
N LYS A 4 -48.84 9.55 -21.10
CA LYS A 4 -48.09 9.24 -20.80
C LYS A 4 -47.11 8.97 -20.34
N LEU A 5 -46.85 8.93 -20.07
CA LEU A 5 -46.02 8.75 -19.73
C LEU A 5 -45.13 8.34 -19.35
N LEU A 6 -44.93 8.12 -19.12
CA LEU A 6 -44.19 7.79 -18.81
C LEU A 6 -43.25 7.39 -18.56
N LEU A 7 -43.06 7.21 -18.38
CA LEU A 7 -42.23 6.81 -18.22
C LEU A 7 -41.26 6.69 -17.88
N LEU A 8 -41.07 6.80 -17.60
CA LEU A 8 -40.18 6.73 -17.37
C LEU A 8 -39.41 6.41 -16.76
N SER A 9 -39.42 6.25 -16.51
CA SER A 9 -38.74 5.99 -15.92
C SER A 9 -37.81 5.40 -15.78
N ALA A 10 -37.62 5.21 -15.74
CA ALA A 10 -36.81 4.63 -15.51
C ALA A 10 -35.70 4.62 -15.39
N LEU A 11 -35.65 4.82 -15.25
CA LEU A 11 -34.69 4.70 -15.13
C LEU A 11 -33.88 4.55 -14.41
N LEU A 12 -34.05 4.63 -14.14
CA LEU A 12 -33.33 4.50 -13.52
C LEU A 12 -32.53 3.83 -13.10
N ILE A 13 -32.54 3.63 -13.19
CA ILE A 13 -31.90 2.95 -12.78
C ILE A 13 -30.75 2.74 -12.76
N PHE A 14 -30.86 2.99 -12.74
CA PHE A 14 -29.97 2.59 -12.59
C PHE A 14 -29.02 2.54 -12.25
N ALA A 15 -29.07 2.84 -12.23
CA ALA A 15 -28.30 2.80 -11.81
C ALA A 15 -27.60 2.41 -11.17
N CYS A 16 -27.69 2.27 -10.97
CA CYS A 16 -27.11 1.88 -10.31
C CYS A 16 -26.27 1.25 -10.11
N SER A 17 -26.42 1.05 -10.24
CA SER A 17 -25.85 0.28 -9.98
C SER A 17 -24.73 0.09 -10.13
N SER A 18 -24.62 0.15 -10.27
CA SER A 18 -23.71 -0.20 -10.42
C SER A 18 -22.71 -0.12 -9.85
N ASP A 19 -22.53 0.18 -9.57
CA ASP A 19 -21.68 0.29 -9.02
C ASP A 19 -21.15 -0.35 -8.19
N ASP A 20 -21.49 -0.43 -7.94
CA ASP A 20 -21.11 -0.96 -6.98
C ASP A 20 -20.30 -2.02 -6.86
N SER A 21 -20.51 -2.55 -6.82
CA SER A 21 -20.01 -3.81 -6.84
C SER A 21 -18.62 -3.97 -7.19
N ASP A 22 -18.23 -3.34 -8.03
CA ASP A 22 -16.95 -3.51 -8.55
C ASP A 22 -15.88 -3.22 -7.61
N ASN A 23 -16.18 -2.51 -6.57
CA ASN A 23 -15.20 -2.08 -5.64
C ASN A 23 -14.81 -3.12 -4.63
N SER A 24 -15.50 -4.22 -4.61
CA SER A 24 -15.29 -5.22 -3.59
C SER A 24 -13.92 -5.88 -3.64
N ASN A 25 -13.25 -5.81 -4.77
CA ASN A 25 -11.94 -6.44 -4.93
C ASN A 25 -10.79 -5.46 -4.82
N SER A 26 -11.07 -4.20 -4.55
CA SER A 26 -10.03 -3.19 -4.45
C SER A 26 -9.32 -3.28 -3.11
N ILE A 27 -8.01 -3.18 -3.14
CA ILE A 27 -7.21 -3.11 -1.92
C ILE A 27 -6.94 -1.64 -1.64
N SER A 28 -7.26 -1.22 -0.41
CA SER A 28 -7.03 0.15 0.00
C SER A 28 -5.55 0.39 0.26
N PHE A 29 -5.07 1.57 -0.09
CA PHE A 29 -3.72 1.99 0.23
C PHE A 29 -3.55 2.19 1.74
N GLU A 30 -4.58 2.66 2.43
CA GLU A 30 -4.52 2.85 3.88
C GLU A 30 -4.54 1.52 4.61
N GLY A 31 -4.00 1.53 5.81
CA GLY A 31 -3.99 0.38 6.68
C GLY A 31 -2.59 -0.13 6.95
N ARG A 32 -2.53 -1.32 7.54
CA ARG A 32 -1.26 -1.95 7.87
C ARG A 32 -0.75 -2.77 6.69
N TRP A 33 0.53 -2.64 6.44
CA TRP A 33 1.24 -3.38 5.40
C TRP A 33 2.44 -4.06 6.02
N ASN A 34 2.54 -5.37 5.87
CA ASN A 34 3.66 -6.15 6.40
C ASN A 34 4.68 -6.39 5.30
N LEU A 35 5.95 -6.25 5.63
CA LEU A 35 7.02 -6.49 4.67
C LEU A 35 7.05 -7.97 4.28
N ASN A 36 7.05 -8.24 3.00
CA ASN A 36 7.05 -9.60 2.48
C ASN A 36 8.38 -9.96 1.80
N SER A 37 9.04 -9.00 1.18
CA SER A 37 10.35 -9.25 0.59
C SER A 37 11.12 -7.96 0.40
N ILE A 38 12.45 -8.10 0.45
CA ILE A 38 13.38 -7.07 0.03
C ILE A 38 14.24 -7.71 -1.05
N SER A 39 14.33 -7.07 -2.20
CA SER A 39 15.20 -7.56 -3.26
C SER A 39 16.10 -6.45 -3.76
N GLU A 40 17.25 -6.85 -4.27
CA GLU A 40 18.19 -5.92 -4.91
C GLU A 40 18.56 -6.50 -6.25
N ASN A 41 18.24 -5.77 -7.32
CA ASN A 41 18.44 -6.23 -8.69
C ASN A 41 17.82 -7.61 -8.95
N GLY A 42 16.64 -7.84 -8.36
CA GLY A 42 15.89 -9.07 -8.56
C GLY A 42 16.28 -10.22 -7.66
N VAL A 43 17.24 -10.03 -6.76
CA VAL A 43 17.70 -11.06 -5.83
C VAL A 43 17.21 -10.73 -4.43
N GLU A 44 16.52 -11.68 -3.79
CA GLU A 44 16.03 -11.47 -2.42
C GLU A 44 17.18 -11.40 -1.44
N ILE A 45 17.14 -10.40 -0.57
CA ILE A 45 18.22 -10.14 0.39
C ILE A 45 17.73 -10.04 1.83
N HIS A 46 16.44 -10.30 2.07
CA HIS A 46 15.88 -10.18 3.41
C HIS A 46 16.16 -11.41 4.26
N ASP A 47 16.17 -11.21 5.58
CA ASP A 47 16.19 -12.31 6.54
C ASP A 47 14.85 -12.34 7.30
N SER A 48 14.71 -13.26 8.25
CA SER A 48 13.46 -13.42 8.98
C SER A 48 13.12 -12.21 9.86
N CYS A 49 14.13 -11.50 10.34
CA CYS A 49 13.89 -10.31 11.15
C CYS A 49 13.41 -9.14 10.32
N ASP A 50 13.95 -9.00 9.12
CA ASP A 50 13.48 -7.96 8.21
C ASP A 50 11.98 -8.06 7.97
N LEU A 51 11.46 -9.29 7.93
CA LEU A 51 10.05 -9.54 7.66
C LEU A 51 9.12 -9.18 8.82
N GLU A 52 9.66 -8.80 9.97
CA GLU A 52 8.87 -8.22 11.06
C GLU A 52 8.55 -6.75 10.80
N THR A 53 9.23 -6.13 9.87
CA THR A 53 9.02 -4.73 9.49
C THR A 53 7.61 -4.53 8.96
N TYR A 54 6.98 -3.44 9.34
CA TYR A 54 5.66 -3.11 8.85
C TYR A 54 5.46 -1.60 8.74
N MET A 55 4.43 -1.24 8.02
CA MET A 55 4.10 0.15 7.75
C MET A 55 2.61 0.34 7.97
N VAL A 56 2.22 1.47 8.55
CA VAL A 56 0.82 1.82 8.72
C VAL A 56 0.58 3.11 7.95
N LEU A 57 -0.35 3.08 7.02
CA LEU A 57 -0.70 4.23 6.19
C LEU A 57 -2.08 4.73 6.60
N SER A 58 -2.14 6.00 6.94
CA SER A 58 -3.37 6.64 7.43
C SER A 58 -4.05 7.40 6.31
N GLU A 59 -5.37 7.51 6.39
CA GLU A 59 -6.13 8.24 5.38
C GLU A 59 -5.85 9.74 5.38
N SER A 60 -5.13 10.26 6.38
CA SER A 60 -4.71 11.66 6.41
C SER A 60 -3.44 11.92 5.61
N ASN A 61 -3.06 11.01 4.72
CA ASN A 61 -1.85 11.11 3.89
C ASN A 61 -0.57 11.05 4.71
N SER A 62 -0.63 10.41 5.86
CA SER A 62 0.52 10.23 6.73
C SER A 62 0.63 8.75 7.11
N GLY A 63 1.66 8.42 7.83
CA GLY A 63 1.84 7.05 8.30
C GLY A 63 3.11 6.88 9.10
N THR A 64 3.37 5.63 9.47
CA THR A 64 4.56 5.25 10.21
C THR A 64 5.18 4.02 9.58
N TYR A 65 6.49 3.93 9.69
CA TYR A 65 7.28 2.81 9.19
C TYR A 65 8.08 2.27 10.37
N HIS A 66 7.90 0.99 10.69
CA HIS A 66 8.52 0.35 11.85
C HIS A 66 9.53 -0.67 11.35
N GLN A 67 10.80 -0.34 11.46
CA GLN A 67 11.87 -1.17 10.94
C GLN A 67 12.41 -2.09 12.02
N TYR A 68 12.48 -3.36 11.72
CA TYR A 68 13.06 -4.38 12.59
C TYR A 68 14.40 -4.81 12.05
N TYR A 69 15.30 -5.12 12.93
CA TYR A 69 16.66 -5.47 12.55
C TYR A 69 17.32 -6.35 13.61
N SER A 70 18.21 -7.22 13.16
CA SER A 70 19.10 -7.99 14.02
C SER A 70 20.45 -8.06 13.31
N ASP A 71 21.53 -7.83 14.05
CA ASP A 71 22.88 -7.96 13.50
C ASP A 71 23.17 -9.40 13.10
N ASP A 72 22.62 -10.35 13.85
CA ASP A 72 22.81 -11.77 13.59
C ASP A 72 21.52 -12.50 13.95
N PRO A 73 20.62 -12.70 12.97
CA PRO A 73 19.32 -13.30 13.25
C PRO A 73 19.39 -14.72 13.82
N ASP A 74 20.52 -15.39 13.69
CA ASP A 74 20.66 -16.74 14.22
C ASP A 74 20.99 -16.75 15.71
N THR A 75 21.60 -15.68 16.23
CA THR A 75 22.10 -15.64 17.61
C THR A 75 21.51 -14.50 18.42
N GLU A 76 20.97 -13.47 17.78
CA GLU A 76 20.45 -12.29 18.46
C GLU A 76 18.98 -12.11 18.20
N PRO A 77 18.22 -11.63 19.19
CA PRO A 77 16.78 -11.45 18.99
C PRO A 77 16.51 -10.34 17.99
N CYS A 78 15.41 -10.53 17.26
CA CYS A 78 14.89 -9.50 16.38
C CYS A 78 14.23 -8.41 17.23
N GLY A 79 14.56 -7.17 16.98
CA GLY A 79 13.97 -6.06 17.72
C GLY A 79 13.65 -4.88 16.83
N LEU A 80 12.78 -4.04 17.36
CA LEU A 80 12.43 -2.79 16.67
C LEU A 80 13.66 -1.88 16.69
N ASP A 81 14.15 -1.56 15.50
CA ASP A 81 15.35 -0.75 15.33
C ASP A 81 15.03 0.74 15.27
N ALA A 82 14.00 1.09 14.51
CA ALA A 82 13.64 2.49 14.31
C ALA A 82 12.19 2.61 13.90
N THR A 83 11.59 3.75 14.20
CA THR A 83 10.28 4.13 13.75
C THR A 83 10.40 5.46 13.02
N TYR A 84 9.91 5.50 11.79
CA TYR A 84 9.97 6.70 10.97
C TYR A 84 8.57 7.19 10.67
N GLN A 85 8.42 8.51 10.62
CA GLN A 85 7.19 9.14 10.15
C GLN A 85 7.26 9.26 8.65
N LEU A 86 6.11 9.18 8.00
CA LEU A 86 6.06 9.33 6.55
C LEU A 86 4.81 10.10 6.14
N THR A 87 4.86 10.63 4.93
CA THR A 87 3.68 11.16 4.25
C THR A 87 3.58 10.48 2.90
N TRP A 88 2.37 10.43 2.36
CA TRP A 88 2.17 9.81 1.05
C TRP A 88 1.16 10.59 0.24
N SER A 89 1.24 10.43 -1.07
CA SER A 89 0.27 11.04 -1.98
C SER A 89 0.06 10.11 -3.16
N GLN A 90 -1.15 10.15 -3.70
CA GLN A 90 -1.46 9.43 -4.93
C GLN A 90 -1.04 10.30 -6.11
N VAL A 91 -0.27 9.72 -7.02
CA VAL A 91 0.14 10.41 -8.24
C VAL A 91 -0.94 10.24 -9.29
N ASN A 92 -1.29 9.00 -9.59
CA ASN A 92 -2.41 8.66 -10.47
C ASN A 92 -2.66 7.16 -10.35
N GLY A 93 -3.92 6.74 -10.49
CA GLY A 93 -4.27 5.33 -10.51
C GLY A 93 -3.63 4.56 -9.37
N SER A 94 -2.79 3.61 -9.71
CA SER A 94 -2.10 2.77 -8.73
C SER A 94 -0.72 3.31 -8.33
N ASN A 95 -0.35 4.48 -8.81
CA ASN A 95 0.96 5.07 -8.54
C ASN A 95 0.89 6.05 -7.39
N TYR A 96 1.78 5.87 -6.43
CA TYR A 96 1.86 6.67 -5.21
C TYR A 96 3.28 7.13 -4.98
N ASN A 97 3.45 8.09 -4.09
CA ASN A 97 4.74 8.59 -3.68
C ASN A 97 4.79 8.61 -2.18
N ILE A 98 5.86 8.09 -1.60
CA ILE A 98 6.02 7.99 -0.14
C ILE A 98 7.29 8.74 0.24
N SER A 99 7.14 9.68 1.18
CA SER A 99 8.26 10.49 1.68
C SER A 99 8.49 10.19 3.14
N PHE A 100 9.71 9.85 3.50
CA PHE A 100 10.08 9.49 4.87
C PHE A 100 10.78 10.65 5.56
N ASP A 101 10.67 10.71 6.89
CA ASP A 101 11.31 11.77 7.66
C ASP A 101 12.84 11.61 7.73
N PHE A 102 13.36 10.43 7.42
CA PHE A 102 14.82 10.28 7.30
C PHE A 102 15.36 10.88 5.98
N GLY A 103 14.46 11.35 5.13
CA GLY A 103 14.82 11.94 3.86
C GLY A 103 14.50 11.03 2.69
N GLY A 104 14.16 11.63 1.57
CA GLY A 104 13.88 10.90 0.36
C GLY A 104 12.40 10.65 0.14
N SER A 105 12.07 10.56 -1.13
CA SER A 105 10.73 10.34 -1.62
C SER A 105 10.82 9.23 -2.66
N PHE A 106 9.98 8.22 -2.53
CA PHE A 106 10.11 7.01 -3.32
C PHE A 106 8.80 6.65 -4.01
N PRO A 107 8.86 6.24 -5.27
CA PRO A 107 7.65 5.79 -5.97
C PRO A 107 7.17 4.46 -5.42
N ALA A 108 5.85 4.31 -5.37
CA ALA A 108 5.22 3.08 -4.92
C ALA A 108 4.09 2.73 -5.89
N VAL A 109 3.87 1.44 -6.07
CA VAL A 109 2.81 0.93 -6.95
C VAL A 109 1.92 -0.01 -6.16
N LEU A 110 0.63 0.25 -6.19
CA LEU A 110 -0.37 -0.59 -5.54
C LEU A 110 -1.05 -1.48 -6.57
N THR A 111 -0.89 -2.78 -6.40
CA THR A 111 -1.65 -3.78 -7.14
C THR A 111 -2.37 -4.62 -6.08
N ASN A 112 -2.19 -5.91 -6.04
CA ASN A 112 -2.61 -6.71 -4.89
C ASN A 112 -1.54 -6.71 -3.80
N VAL A 113 -0.38 -6.11 -4.08
CA VAL A 113 0.68 -5.86 -3.11
C VAL A 113 1.11 -4.41 -3.26
N LEU A 114 1.88 -3.91 -2.30
CA LEU A 114 2.45 -2.57 -2.38
C LEU A 114 3.95 -2.70 -2.60
N THR A 115 4.43 -2.21 -3.71
CA THR A 115 5.85 -2.26 -4.07
C THR A 115 6.44 -0.86 -3.97
N ILE A 116 7.51 -0.72 -3.19
CA ILE A 116 8.21 0.55 -3.06
C ILE A 116 9.59 0.41 -3.67
N ASP A 117 9.93 1.33 -4.58
CA ASP A 117 11.22 1.36 -5.25
C ASP A 117 12.12 2.35 -4.49
N PHE A 118 13.10 1.82 -3.77
CA PHE A 118 14.05 2.64 -3.02
C PHE A 118 15.24 3.11 -3.86
N GLY A 119 15.25 2.77 -5.15
CA GLY A 119 16.35 3.17 -6.02
C GLY A 119 17.52 2.21 -5.95
N GLY A 120 18.46 2.35 -6.88
CA GLY A 120 19.63 1.49 -6.91
C GLY A 120 19.33 0.03 -7.14
N GLY A 121 18.14 -0.29 -7.63
CA GLY A 121 17.70 -1.68 -7.83
C GLY A 121 17.05 -2.29 -6.61
N GLU A 122 16.93 -1.55 -5.52
CA GLU A 122 16.32 -2.07 -4.29
C GLU A 122 14.80 -1.86 -4.30
N GLU A 123 14.07 -2.94 -4.01
CA GLU A 123 12.62 -2.96 -4.03
C GLU A 123 12.09 -3.65 -2.78
N LEU A 124 11.13 -3.03 -2.12
CA LEU A 124 10.44 -3.64 -0.98
C LEU A 124 9.01 -3.94 -1.38
N ILE A 125 8.56 -5.15 -1.07
CA ILE A 125 7.19 -5.58 -1.35
C ILE A 125 6.47 -5.83 -0.04
N PHE A 126 5.35 -5.17 0.13
CA PHE A 126 4.51 -5.26 1.33
C PHE A 126 3.19 -5.92 0.97
N ILE A 127 2.64 -6.67 1.91
CA ILE A 127 1.33 -7.32 1.75
C ILE A 127 0.43 -6.92 2.92
N LYS A 128 -0.86 -6.93 2.67
CA LYS A 128 -1.85 -6.75 3.73
C LYS A 128 -1.99 -8.05 4.52
N PRO A 129 -2.06 -7.96 5.85
CA PRO A 129 -2.27 -9.15 6.67
C PRO A 129 -3.67 -9.73 6.49
#